data_2a6edbc318afd3c6b185055b5c69a6ab
#
_entry.id   2a6edbc318afd3c6b185055b5c69a6ab
#
_cell.length_a   1.000
_cell.length_b   1.000
_cell.length_c   1.000
_cell.angle_alpha   90.00
_cell.angle_beta   90.00
_cell.angle_gamma   90.00
#
_symmetry.space_group_name_H-M   'P 1'
#
loop_
_entity.id
_entity.type
_entity.pdbx_description
1 polymer ?
#
loop_
_entity_poly.entity_id
_entity_poly.type
_entity_poly.pdbx_seq_one_letter_code
_entity_poly.pdbx_strand_id
1 'polypeptide(L)'
;MIRHSKHTGPAGIVEWIIPELESSRFMQRSAITIFSSSFLAITLGLTGCAATATGNPAATSSSSAQGTDAGAADGESTTAASTFFADDATHEVSIVWDETAYAGMIAAYEKDGSKEWIKADITIDGTQVSDIGVRLKGNSTLRSLSGGDAGGPAGGGGTSSGISSDVPESLPLLIDFDKYVDGQRFEGLTQLSLRPGSPVLNEALALALTEASGQATQRYAYTTYSVNGSASQTRLLVENPDETYADSLFDGAGVLYKSDAESSFTYQGEDLATYEEQFKQLNREDTEDLHPIVDFLKWLSEASDEEFDAGLANWVDVDSFARYAATMNLLVNGDDMAGPGQNYYLWYDLETQKISIISWDLNLAMTGNATASPDQEVSIGGGGGRDGGKGGGMRDGKGGNALKERFLASATFQAIYRTAYAALYEQLYGSGTADALLQDITTTVPTSDNLTAAQLAEQAATLKTFIQERTAALKEQI
;
A
#
# COMPACT_ATOMS: atom_id res chain seq x y z
N MET A 1 -56.62 52.88 9.76
CA MET A 1 -56.75 53.53 11.10
C MET A 1 -55.97 52.72 12.13
N ILE A 2 -54.91 53.34 12.71
CA ILE A 2 -54.47 53.20 14.08
C ILE A 2 -53.91 51.81 14.51
N ARG A 3 -52.77 51.59 15.12
CA ARG A 3 -51.59 52.38 15.60
C ARG A 3 -50.54 51.36 16.03
N HIS A 4 -49.30 51.81 15.96
CA HIS A 4 -48.06 51.26 16.55
C HIS A 4 -48.17 50.70 17.98
N SER A 5 -47.35 49.67 18.28
CA SER A 5 -46.50 49.73 19.46
C SER A 5 -45.24 48.88 19.30
N LYS A 6 -44.11 49.55 19.39
CA LYS A 6 -42.76 48.99 19.61
C LYS A 6 -42.63 48.62 21.09
N HIS A 7 -42.00 47.47 21.38
CA HIS A 7 -41.24 47.30 22.63
C HIS A 7 -39.92 46.62 22.35
N THR A 8 -38.89 47.33 22.71
CA THR A 8 -37.49 46.97 22.72
C THR A 8 -37.08 46.37 24.08
N GLY A 9 -36.16 45.39 24.05
CA GLY A 9 -35.25 45.05 25.14
C GLY A 9 -35.17 43.58 25.50
N PRO A 10 -34.06 43.09 26.10
CA PRO A 10 -32.67 43.16 25.65
C PRO A 10 -32.07 41.77 25.44
N ALA A 11 -30.85 41.72 24.89
CA ALA A 11 -30.00 40.56 24.58
C ALA A 11 -29.94 39.51 25.71
N GLY A 12 -30.28 38.29 25.39
CA GLY A 12 -29.97 37.08 26.13
C GLY A 12 -28.86 36.31 25.46
N ILE A 13 -27.73 36.27 26.11
CA ILE A 13 -26.59 35.41 25.74
C ILE A 13 -27.04 33.96 25.96
N VAL A 14 -27.10 33.17 24.88
CA VAL A 14 -27.29 31.73 24.99
C VAL A 14 -25.90 31.11 25.05
N GLU A 15 -25.46 30.77 26.26
CA GLU A 15 -24.32 29.88 26.48
C GLU A 15 -24.67 28.50 25.97
N TRP A 16 -23.96 28.05 24.95
CA TRP A 16 -23.98 26.67 24.52
C TRP A 16 -23.12 25.85 25.48
N ILE A 17 -23.74 25.03 26.28
CA ILE A 17 -23.10 23.97 27.05
C ILE A 17 -22.69 22.89 26.06
N ILE A 18 -21.39 22.78 25.82
CA ILE A 18 -20.80 21.65 25.07
C ILE A 18 -20.73 20.50 26.09
N PRO A 19 -21.33 19.33 25.82
CA PRO A 19 -21.05 18.15 26.61
C PRO A 19 -19.61 17.70 26.33
N GLU A 20 -18.79 17.59 27.36
CA GLU A 20 -17.52 16.87 27.32
C GLU A 20 -17.78 15.43 26.88
N LEU A 21 -17.37 15.10 25.68
CA LEU A 21 -17.22 13.73 25.23
C LEU A 21 -15.98 13.16 25.91
N GLU A 22 -16.19 12.18 26.77
CA GLU A 22 -15.13 11.37 27.34
C GLU A 22 -14.31 10.69 26.22
N SER A 23 -13.19 11.30 25.87
CA SER A 23 -12.14 10.68 25.09
C SER A 23 -11.27 9.83 26.01
N SER A 24 -11.66 8.60 26.25
CA SER A 24 -10.79 7.64 26.91
C SER A 24 -11.05 6.26 26.34
N ARG A 25 -10.24 5.88 25.32
CA ARG A 25 -9.74 4.52 25.08
C ARG A 25 -9.08 4.34 23.71
N PHE A 26 -8.17 5.23 23.33
CA PHE A 26 -7.25 4.93 22.21
C PHE A 26 -5.93 5.68 22.40
N MET A 27 -5.18 5.29 23.42
CA MET A 27 -3.76 5.63 23.54
C MET A 27 -3.11 4.74 24.57
N GLN A 28 -2.71 3.55 24.14
CA GLN A 28 -1.68 2.78 24.85
C GLN A 28 -1.14 1.70 23.90
N ARG A 29 -0.13 2.08 23.13
CA ARG A 29 1.01 1.22 22.79
C ARG A 29 1.93 1.96 21.81
N SER A 30 2.81 2.78 22.35
CA SER A 30 4.18 2.99 21.89
C SER A 30 4.84 3.95 22.88
N ALA A 31 5.36 3.40 23.95
CA ALA A 31 6.30 4.10 24.82
C ALA A 31 7.71 3.85 24.25
N ILE A 32 8.26 4.83 23.56
CA ILE A 32 9.67 4.91 23.25
C ILE A 32 10.42 5.11 24.57
N THR A 33 11.09 4.08 25.03
CA THR A 33 11.97 4.13 26.19
C THR A 33 13.36 4.56 25.72
N ILE A 34 13.69 5.82 25.91
CA ILE A 34 15.06 6.32 25.76
C ILE A 34 15.87 5.80 26.95
N PHE A 35 16.76 4.84 26.71
CA PHE A 35 17.77 4.43 27.69
C PHE A 35 19.03 5.25 27.53
N SER A 36 19.26 6.13 28.51
CA SER A 36 20.53 6.82 28.71
C SER A 36 21.57 5.84 29.21
N SER A 37 22.67 5.70 28.46
CA SER A 37 23.86 4.93 28.83
C SER A 37 24.61 5.63 29.96
N SER A 38 24.75 4.97 31.10
CA SER A 38 25.73 5.33 32.11
C SER A 38 26.75 4.20 32.24
N PHE A 39 28.00 4.52 31.88
CA PHE A 39 29.18 3.70 32.09
C PHE A 39 29.42 3.42 33.58
N LEU A 40 29.66 2.17 33.93
CA LEU A 40 30.47 1.85 35.11
C LEU A 40 31.34 0.63 34.83
N ALA A 41 32.63 0.84 34.78
CA ALA A 41 33.67 -0.16 34.71
C ALA A 41 34.02 -0.63 36.13
N ILE A 42 34.08 -1.95 36.34
CA ILE A 42 34.86 -2.54 37.46
C ILE A 42 35.51 -3.83 36.99
N THR A 43 36.77 -3.92 37.32
CA THR A 43 37.80 -4.87 36.96
C THR A 43 37.91 -6.08 37.90
N LEU A 44 38.52 -7.15 37.34
CA LEU A 44 39.38 -8.19 37.95
C LEU A 44 38.80 -9.35 38.79
N GLY A 45 39.26 -10.54 38.39
CA GLY A 45 39.33 -11.73 39.24
C GLY A 45 39.65 -13.00 38.47
N LEU A 46 40.94 -13.29 38.27
CA LEU A 46 41.49 -14.58 37.81
C LEU A 46 41.41 -15.66 38.92
N THR A 47 41.17 -16.91 38.50
CA THR A 47 41.78 -18.20 38.97
C THR A 47 40.90 -19.33 38.44
N GLY A 48 41.29 -20.29 37.65
CA GLY A 48 42.43 -21.18 37.68
C GLY A 48 42.00 -22.57 38.19
N CYS A 49 41.92 -23.58 37.33
CA CYS A 49 42.59 -24.89 37.41
C CYS A 49 41.88 -25.99 36.61
N ALA A 50 42.69 -26.74 35.95
CA ALA A 50 42.44 -27.89 35.08
C ALA A 50 42.17 -29.22 35.83
N ALA A 51 41.58 -30.20 35.08
CA ALA A 51 42.07 -31.61 34.96
C ALA A 51 41.04 -32.47 34.20
N THR A 52 41.37 -32.93 33.01
CA THR A 52 41.61 -34.30 32.50
C THR A 52 40.67 -35.42 33.06
N ALA A 53 39.96 -36.17 32.23
CA ALA A 53 40.34 -37.28 31.39
C ALA A 53 39.15 -38.21 31.04
N THR A 54 39.13 -38.63 29.78
CA THR A 54 38.87 -39.98 29.22
C THR A 54 37.59 -40.77 29.51
N GLY A 55 36.98 -41.25 28.42
CA GLY A 55 36.26 -42.51 28.38
C GLY A 55 35.02 -42.58 27.50
N ASN A 56 35.16 -43.00 26.24
CA ASN A 56 34.11 -43.62 25.43
C ASN A 56 34.11 -45.14 25.69
N PRO A 57 33.06 -45.97 25.48
CA PRO A 57 32.36 -46.14 24.22
C PRO A 57 30.86 -46.51 24.27
N ALA A 58 30.22 -46.27 23.14
CA ALA A 58 29.14 -46.98 22.44
C ALA A 58 28.14 -47.88 23.19
N ALA A 59 26.84 -47.63 22.91
CA ALA A 59 25.88 -48.69 22.56
C ALA A 59 24.63 -48.08 21.91
N THR A 60 24.33 -48.63 20.75
CA THR A 60 23.12 -48.59 19.95
C THR A 60 21.84 -48.94 20.72
N SER A 61 20.75 -48.24 20.46
CA SER A 61 19.45 -48.90 20.28
C SER A 61 18.44 -47.98 19.64
N SER A 62 17.84 -48.52 18.59
CA SER A 62 16.65 -48.12 17.83
C SER A 62 15.43 -47.98 18.71
N SER A 63 14.51 -47.04 18.39
CA SER A 63 13.12 -47.29 17.97
C SER A 63 12.20 -46.11 18.11
N SER A 64 11.44 -45.99 17.09
CA SER A 64 10.01 -45.81 16.94
C SER A 64 9.50 -44.36 16.85
N ALA A 65 9.06 -44.11 15.65
CA ALA A 65 8.15 -43.06 15.26
C ALA A 65 6.86 -43.11 16.10
N GLN A 66 6.45 -41.96 16.57
CA GLN A 66 5.05 -41.73 16.95
C GLN A 66 4.70 -40.32 16.42
N GLY A 67 3.80 -40.34 15.46
CA GLY A 67 3.14 -39.14 14.95
C GLY A 67 2.39 -38.44 16.07
N THR A 68 2.53 -37.17 16.13
CA THR A 68 1.62 -36.30 16.85
C THR A 68 0.95 -35.37 15.86
N ASP A 69 -0.39 -35.44 15.88
CA ASP A 69 -1.34 -34.58 15.24
C ASP A 69 -0.88 -33.11 15.23
N ALA A 70 -0.89 -32.51 14.04
CA ALA A 70 -0.81 -31.06 13.87
C ALA A 70 -2.19 -30.49 14.23
N GLY A 71 -2.34 -30.07 15.47
CA GLY A 71 -3.42 -29.18 15.88
C GLY A 71 -3.16 -27.79 15.32
N ALA A 72 -4.18 -27.22 14.70
CA ALA A 72 -4.22 -25.88 14.15
C ALA A 72 -3.67 -24.83 15.14
N ALA A 73 -2.68 -24.07 14.69
CA ALA A 73 -2.12 -22.92 15.39
C ALA A 73 -2.57 -21.65 14.65
N ASP A 74 -3.79 -21.21 14.91
CA ASP A 74 -4.34 -19.94 14.36
C ASP A 74 -3.75 -18.68 15.03
N GLY A 75 -2.76 -18.81 15.89
CA GLY A 75 -2.14 -17.69 16.60
C GLY A 75 -0.70 -17.35 16.21
N GLU A 76 -0.02 -18.21 15.44
CA GLU A 76 1.40 -18.03 15.07
C GLU A 76 1.60 -17.26 13.76
N SER A 77 0.57 -17.20 12.91
CA SER A 77 0.68 -16.69 11.54
C SER A 77 0.97 -15.18 11.47
N THR A 78 0.30 -14.38 12.29
CA THR A 78 0.46 -12.92 12.26
C THR A 78 1.79 -12.44 12.83
N THR A 79 2.37 -13.17 13.79
CA THR A 79 3.67 -12.82 14.40
C THR A 79 4.82 -13.12 13.43
N ALA A 80 4.78 -14.25 12.73
CA ALA A 80 5.77 -14.61 11.73
C ALA A 80 5.74 -13.64 10.54
N ALA A 81 4.56 -13.37 9.98
CA ALA A 81 4.41 -12.41 8.89
C ALA A 81 4.86 -10.99 9.26
N SER A 82 4.67 -10.56 10.51
CA SER A 82 5.18 -9.27 10.98
C SER A 82 6.70 -9.24 11.08
N THR A 83 7.33 -10.37 11.37
CA THR A 83 8.79 -10.48 11.41
C THR A 83 9.40 -10.43 10.01
N PHE A 84 8.78 -11.07 9.02
CA PHE A 84 9.20 -11.00 7.61
C PHE A 84 9.24 -9.57 7.09
N PHE A 85 8.27 -8.76 7.45
CA PHE A 85 8.18 -7.35 7.04
C PHE A 85 8.67 -6.36 8.13
N ALA A 86 9.60 -6.77 8.99
CA ALA A 86 10.19 -5.83 9.95
C ALA A 86 10.91 -4.67 9.24
N ASP A 87 10.93 -3.46 9.83
CA ASP A 87 11.43 -2.23 9.20
C ASP A 87 12.86 -2.32 8.65
N ASP A 88 13.69 -3.18 9.20
CA ASP A 88 15.06 -3.42 8.79
C ASP A 88 15.26 -4.75 8.04
N ALA A 89 14.17 -5.45 7.69
CA ALA A 89 14.26 -6.74 7.03
C ALA A 89 14.76 -6.61 5.59
N THR A 90 15.76 -7.41 5.28
CA THR A 90 16.25 -7.65 3.92
C THR A 90 16.39 -9.14 3.71
N HIS A 91 15.95 -9.63 2.57
CA HIS A 91 15.93 -11.05 2.25
C HIS A 91 16.83 -11.38 1.06
N GLU A 92 17.39 -12.57 1.06
CA GLU A 92 18.00 -13.17 -0.13
C GLU A 92 16.97 -14.11 -0.75
N VAL A 93 16.52 -13.81 -1.98
CA VAL A 93 15.50 -14.58 -2.68
C VAL A 93 16.03 -15.10 -4.00
N SER A 94 15.88 -16.40 -4.21
CA SER A 94 16.13 -17.01 -5.52
C SER A 94 14.95 -17.87 -5.96
N ILE A 95 14.58 -17.76 -7.23
CA ILE A 95 13.53 -18.59 -7.83
C ILE A 95 14.14 -19.46 -8.94
N VAL A 96 13.71 -20.71 -8.97
CA VAL A 96 14.07 -21.65 -10.02
C VAL A 96 12.81 -22.18 -10.69
N TRP A 97 12.73 -22.04 -12.01
CA TRP A 97 11.66 -22.57 -12.84
C TRP A 97 12.17 -23.26 -14.11
N ASP A 98 11.29 -24.02 -14.75
CA ASP A 98 11.56 -24.61 -16.06
C ASP A 98 11.52 -23.53 -17.16
N GLU A 99 12.56 -23.49 -17.98
CA GLU A 99 12.69 -22.50 -19.07
C GLU A 99 11.59 -22.63 -20.13
N THR A 100 11.06 -23.84 -20.35
CA THR A 100 9.94 -24.04 -21.29
C THR A 100 8.64 -23.49 -20.72
N ALA A 101 8.40 -23.67 -19.42
CA ALA A 101 7.25 -23.10 -18.72
C ALA A 101 7.32 -21.57 -18.74
N TYR A 102 8.50 -21.01 -18.46
CA TYR A 102 8.71 -19.56 -18.55
C TYR A 102 8.43 -19.01 -19.96
N ALA A 103 9.01 -19.64 -20.99
CA ALA A 103 8.76 -19.23 -22.37
C ALA A 103 7.26 -19.32 -22.75
N GLY A 104 6.55 -20.31 -22.21
CA GLY A 104 5.10 -20.45 -22.38
C GLY A 104 4.33 -19.30 -21.73
N MET A 105 4.68 -18.90 -20.49
CA MET A 105 4.08 -17.77 -19.77
C MET A 105 4.27 -16.45 -20.55
N ILE A 106 5.47 -16.20 -21.05
CA ILE A 106 5.76 -14.99 -21.85
C ILE A 106 4.97 -15.02 -23.17
N ALA A 107 4.97 -16.14 -23.90
CA ALA A 107 4.23 -16.27 -25.15
C ALA A 107 2.72 -16.08 -24.97
N ALA A 108 2.14 -16.56 -23.88
CA ALA A 108 0.73 -16.34 -23.55
C ALA A 108 0.44 -14.83 -23.31
N TYR A 109 1.32 -14.17 -22.58
CA TYR A 109 1.17 -12.74 -22.34
C TYR A 109 1.32 -11.91 -23.62
N GLU A 110 2.32 -12.20 -24.44
CA GLU A 110 2.55 -11.50 -25.73
C GLU A 110 1.39 -11.69 -26.72
N LYS A 111 0.75 -12.86 -26.68
CA LYS A 111 -0.36 -13.21 -27.57
C LYS A 111 -1.65 -12.48 -27.24
N ASP A 112 -2.07 -12.47 -25.99
CA ASP A 112 -3.40 -12.00 -25.58
C ASP A 112 -3.46 -11.32 -24.17
N GLY A 113 -2.31 -11.08 -23.55
CA GLY A 113 -2.23 -10.46 -22.21
C GLY A 113 -2.48 -11.44 -21.07
N SER A 114 -2.63 -12.73 -21.33
CA SER A 114 -2.85 -13.75 -20.30
C SER A 114 -1.66 -13.84 -19.36
N LYS A 115 -1.93 -13.87 -18.05
CA LYS A 115 -0.93 -14.02 -16.99
C LYS A 115 -0.98 -15.42 -16.42
N GLU A 116 -0.49 -16.36 -17.21
CA GLU A 116 -0.49 -17.78 -16.86
C GLU A 116 0.40 -18.06 -15.67
N TRP A 117 -0.03 -19.00 -14.82
CA TRP A 117 0.77 -19.50 -13.72
C TRP A 117 1.76 -20.56 -14.18
N ILE A 118 2.99 -20.44 -13.71
CA ILE A 118 3.99 -21.48 -13.83
C ILE A 118 4.41 -22.00 -12.46
N LYS A 119 4.83 -23.26 -12.40
CA LYS A 119 5.38 -23.88 -11.19
C LYS A 119 6.84 -23.50 -11.05
N ALA A 120 7.27 -23.20 -9.82
CA ALA A 120 8.62 -22.86 -9.48
C ALA A 120 8.99 -23.35 -8.08
N ASP A 121 10.27 -23.34 -7.75
CA ASP A 121 10.81 -23.46 -6.40
C ASP A 121 11.40 -22.11 -5.99
N ILE A 122 11.19 -21.71 -4.75
CA ILE A 122 11.76 -20.48 -4.18
C ILE A 122 12.64 -20.83 -2.98
N THR A 123 13.74 -20.12 -2.84
CA THR A 123 14.54 -20.12 -1.63
C THR A 123 14.57 -18.72 -1.07
N ILE A 124 14.18 -18.56 0.20
CA ILE A 124 14.20 -17.30 0.94
C ILE A 124 15.09 -17.50 2.18
N ASP A 125 16.16 -16.76 2.28
CA ASP A 125 17.14 -16.82 3.40
C ASP A 125 17.62 -18.25 3.69
N GLY A 126 17.84 -19.03 2.63
CA GLY A 126 18.28 -20.41 2.71
C GLY A 126 17.16 -21.44 2.96
N THR A 127 15.92 -21.01 3.21
CA THR A 127 14.77 -21.89 3.36
C THR A 127 14.09 -22.10 2.00
N GLN A 128 14.06 -23.34 1.54
CA GLN A 128 13.45 -23.71 0.27
C GLN A 128 11.96 -24.07 0.43
N VAL A 129 11.12 -23.52 -0.46
CA VAL A 129 9.72 -23.91 -0.64
C VAL A 129 9.53 -24.34 -2.09
N SER A 130 9.11 -25.59 -2.27
CA SER A 130 8.92 -26.16 -3.60
C SER A 130 7.46 -26.06 -4.06
N ASP A 131 7.26 -26.19 -5.39
CA ASP A 131 5.94 -26.24 -6.03
C ASP A 131 5.09 -24.99 -5.80
N ILE A 132 5.70 -23.80 -5.69
CA ILE A 132 4.99 -22.52 -5.64
C ILE A 132 4.47 -22.13 -7.02
N GLY A 133 3.46 -21.23 -7.04
CA GLY A 133 3.01 -20.55 -8.25
C GLY A 133 3.75 -19.23 -8.47
N VAL A 134 4.12 -18.99 -9.74
CA VAL A 134 4.67 -17.70 -10.15
C VAL A 134 3.96 -17.26 -11.43
N ARG A 135 3.59 -15.98 -11.51
CA ARG A 135 3.06 -15.37 -12.73
C ARG A 135 3.44 -13.89 -12.85
N LEU A 136 3.32 -13.36 -14.06
CA LEU A 136 3.46 -11.92 -14.28
C LEU A 136 2.46 -11.13 -13.46
N LYS A 137 2.89 -9.98 -12.90
CA LYS A 137 2.04 -9.06 -12.16
C LYS A 137 2.22 -7.63 -12.68
N GLY A 138 1.12 -6.90 -12.79
CA GLY A 138 1.07 -5.53 -13.30
C GLY A 138 0.31 -5.43 -14.61
N ASN A 139 -0.03 -4.21 -15.01
CA ASN A 139 -0.73 -3.91 -16.27
C ASN A 139 0.12 -2.99 -17.15
N SER A 140 0.19 -1.70 -16.81
CA SER A 140 0.96 -0.72 -17.59
C SER A 140 2.45 -1.07 -17.69
N THR A 141 3.03 -1.58 -16.62
CA THR A 141 4.44 -2.00 -16.54
C THR A 141 4.78 -3.10 -17.56
N LEU A 142 3.85 -4.03 -17.79
CA LEU A 142 4.07 -5.17 -18.68
C LEU A 142 3.83 -4.85 -20.18
N ARG A 143 3.29 -3.69 -20.51
CA ARG A 143 2.95 -3.35 -21.92
C ARG A 143 4.16 -3.38 -22.86
N SER A 144 5.37 -3.13 -22.34
CA SER A 144 6.60 -3.22 -23.13
C SER A 144 6.91 -4.64 -23.63
N LEU A 145 6.38 -5.68 -22.97
CA LEU A 145 6.56 -7.09 -23.38
C LEU A 145 5.72 -7.46 -24.60
N SER A 146 4.55 -6.81 -24.80
CA SER A 146 3.66 -7.12 -25.92
C SER A 146 3.95 -6.34 -27.21
N GLY A 147 5.14 -5.72 -27.35
CA GLY A 147 5.50 -4.97 -28.56
C GLY A 147 4.65 -3.73 -28.82
N GLY A 148 3.77 -3.38 -27.90
CA GLY A 148 3.06 -2.12 -27.87
C GLY A 148 4.08 -1.00 -27.69
N ASP A 149 4.07 -0.01 -28.62
CA ASP A 149 4.85 1.20 -28.47
C ASP A 149 4.65 1.71 -27.03
N ALA A 150 5.76 1.87 -26.27
CA ALA A 150 5.76 2.49 -24.94
C ALA A 150 5.36 3.98 -25.01
N GLY A 151 4.85 4.41 -26.16
CA GLY A 151 4.38 5.72 -26.56
C GLY A 151 2.87 5.89 -26.42
N GLY A 152 2.25 5.47 -25.31
CA GLY A 152 1.03 6.15 -24.84
C GLY A 152 1.40 7.61 -24.53
N PRO A 153 0.43 8.56 -24.45
CA PRO A 153 0.71 9.96 -24.14
C PRO A 153 1.18 10.13 -22.67
N ALA A 154 2.20 9.42 -22.29
CA ALA A 154 2.97 9.60 -21.09
C ALA A 154 4.05 10.66 -21.38
N GLY A 155 3.62 11.89 -21.51
CA GLY A 155 4.48 13.06 -21.35
C GLY A 155 4.82 13.24 -19.86
N GLY A 156 5.54 12.33 -19.31
CA GLY A 156 6.08 12.42 -17.96
C GLY A 156 7.13 11.35 -17.85
N GLY A 157 8.35 11.72 -17.46
CA GLY A 157 9.55 10.91 -17.37
C GLY A 157 9.44 9.64 -16.54
N GLY A 158 8.45 8.81 -16.84
CA GLY A 158 8.41 7.44 -16.45
C GLY A 158 9.57 6.75 -17.14
N THR A 159 10.62 6.50 -16.38
CA THR A 159 11.68 5.58 -16.73
C THR A 159 11.00 4.34 -17.28
N SER A 160 11.28 4.00 -18.53
CA SER A 160 10.97 2.65 -19.03
C SER A 160 11.43 1.70 -17.93
N SER A 161 10.54 0.87 -17.43
CA SER A 161 10.77 0.06 -16.23
C SER A 161 11.94 -0.92 -16.34
N GLY A 162 12.71 -0.86 -17.42
CA GLY A 162 13.86 -1.74 -17.64
C GLY A 162 13.51 -3.23 -17.68
N ILE A 163 12.20 -3.56 -17.76
CA ILE A 163 11.75 -4.94 -17.83
C ILE A 163 11.94 -5.51 -19.24
N SER A 164 12.36 -6.76 -19.30
CA SER A 164 12.54 -7.51 -20.54
C SER A 164 12.27 -8.99 -20.31
N SER A 165 11.64 -9.65 -21.27
CA SER A 165 11.51 -11.11 -21.26
C SER A 165 12.85 -11.84 -21.41
N ASP A 166 13.87 -11.18 -21.95
CA ASP A 166 15.23 -11.71 -22.02
C ASP A 166 16.00 -11.59 -20.68
N VAL A 167 15.43 -10.86 -19.71
CA VAL A 167 15.99 -10.64 -18.37
C VAL A 167 14.90 -10.97 -17.34
N PRO A 168 14.64 -12.28 -17.10
CA PRO A 168 13.52 -12.74 -16.28
C PRO A 168 13.50 -12.12 -14.87
N GLU A 169 14.67 -11.89 -14.31
CA GLU A 169 14.84 -11.25 -13.00
C GLU A 169 14.42 -9.78 -12.98
N SER A 170 14.16 -9.15 -14.14
CA SER A 170 13.63 -7.79 -14.22
C SER A 170 12.11 -7.71 -14.07
N LEU A 171 11.41 -8.83 -14.26
CA LEU A 171 9.95 -8.86 -14.34
C LEU A 171 9.28 -8.68 -12.99
N PRO A 172 8.17 -7.94 -12.92
CA PRO A 172 7.31 -7.95 -11.73
C PRO A 172 6.48 -9.23 -11.68
N LEU A 173 6.46 -9.87 -10.51
CA LEU A 173 5.86 -11.18 -10.33
C LEU A 173 4.87 -11.19 -9.16
N LEU A 174 3.85 -12.03 -9.27
CA LEU A 174 3.09 -12.52 -8.13
C LEU A 174 3.60 -13.92 -7.80
N ILE A 175 4.04 -14.10 -6.57
CA ILE A 175 4.44 -15.36 -5.97
C ILE A 175 3.28 -15.82 -5.11
N ASP A 176 2.86 -17.08 -5.27
CA ASP A 176 1.74 -17.69 -4.56
C ASP A 176 2.19 -19.05 -4.00
N PHE A 177 2.30 -19.13 -2.69
CA PHE A 177 2.76 -20.35 -2.02
C PHE A 177 1.71 -21.46 -2.06
N ASP A 178 0.43 -21.08 -2.10
CA ASP A 178 -0.72 -21.98 -2.03
C ASP A 178 -1.18 -22.50 -3.39
N LYS A 179 -0.64 -21.96 -4.49
CA LYS A 179 -1.14 -22.19 -5.85
C LYS A 179 -1.19 -23.64 -6.29
N TYR A 180 -0.22 -24.45 -5.92
CA TYR A 180 -0.09 -25.84 -6.34
C TYR A 180 -0.08 -26.83 -5.18
N VAL A 181 0.03 -26.34 -3.94
CA VAL A 181 0.02 -27.13 -2.72
C VAL A 181 -0.90 -26.46 -1.71
N ASP A 182 -2.11 -26.99 -1.55
CA ASP A 182 -3.15 -26.43 -0.71
C ASP A 182 -2.64 -26.17 0.72
N GLY A 183 -2.86 -24.96 1.23
CA GLY A 183 -2.47 -24.53 2.58
C GLY A 183 -0.97 -24.26 2.76
N GLN A 184 -0.16 -24.33 1.68
CA GLN A 184 1.26 -24.02 1.78
C GLN A 184 1.47 -22.53 2.00
N ARG A 185 2.33 -22.20 2.96
CA ARG A 185 2.65 -20.82 3.37
C ARG A 185 4.14 -20.68 3.64
N PHE A 186 4.64 -19.47 3.53
CA PHE A 186 5.97 -19.10 4.01
C PHE A 186 5.81 -18.08 5.14
N GLU A 187 6.18 -18.43 6.36
CA GLU A 187 6.02 -17.58 7.55
C GLU A 187 4.60 -16.96 7.67
N GLY A 188 3.58 -17.77 7.40
CA GLY A 188 2.19 -17.34 7.43
C GLY A 188 1.69 -16.60 6.18
N LEU A 189 2.58 -16.24 5.24
CA LEU A 189 2.24 -15.55 4.01
C LEU A 189 1.75 -16.54 2.95
N THR A 190 0.66 -16.20 2.27
CA THR A 190 0.14 -16.92 1.10
C THR A 190 0.71 -16.37 -0.19
N GLN A 191 0.90 -15.06 -0.27
CA GLN A 191 1.33 -14.37 -1.49
C GLN A 191 2.31 -13.25 -1.22
N LEU A 192 3.21 -13.01 -2.18
CA LEU A 192 4.14 -11.87 -2.23
C LEU A 192 4.11 -11.21 -3.60
N SER A 193 4.11 -9.88 -3.62
CA SER A 193 4.31 -9.09 -4.83
C SER A 193 5.76 -8.69 -4.98
N LEU A 194 6.47 -9.23 -5.97
CA LEU A 194 7.78 -8.76 -6.36
C LEU A 194 7.63 -7.56 -7.30
N ARG A 195 8.04 -6.39 -6.83
CA ARG A 195 7.85 -5.12 -7.55
C ARG A 195 8.89 -4.91 -8.65
N PRO A 196 8.65 -4.02 -9.65
CA PRO A 196 9.67 -3.67 -10.65
C PRO A 196 10.97 -3.19 -10.04
N GLY A 197 12.09 -3.37 -10.74
CA GLY A 197 13.42 -3.25 -10.16
C GLY A 197 13.94 -1.83 -9.90
N SER A 198 13.41 -0.78 -10.50
CA SER A 198 13.96 0.58 -10.30
C SER A 198 12.98 1.67 -10.78
N PRO A 199 12.87 2.78 -10.05
CA PRO A 199 13.51 3.08 -8.77
C PRO A 199 12.89 2.29 -7.61
N VAL A 200 13.68 1.89 -6.62
CA VAL A 200 13.20 1.06 -5.50
C VAL A 200 12.77 1.88 -4.27
N LEU A 201 13.14 3.16 -4.18
CA LEU A 201 12.91 3.97 -2.98
C LEU A 201 11.53 4.61 -2.92
N ASN A 202 10.95 5.00 -4.07
CA ASN A 202 9.72 5.78 -4.12
C ASN A 202 8.55 5.05 -3.45
N GLU A 203 8.30 3.80 -3.85
CA GLU A 203 7.18 3.02 -3.32
C GLU A 203 7.37 2.71 -1.85
N ALA A 204 8.57 2.32 -1.43
CA ALA A 204 8.88 2.06 -0.03
C ALA A 204 8.65 3.29 0.85
N LEU A 205 9.16 4.46 0.43
CA LEU A 205 8.93 5.71 1.16
C LEU A 205 7.45 6.11 1.19
N ALA A 206 6.71 5.89 0.11
CA ALA A 206 5.28 6.18 0.06
C ALA A 206 4.47 5.26 0.99
N LEU A 207 4.80 3.97 1.04
CA LEU A 207 4.21 3.00 1.99
C LEU A 207 4.53 3.40 3.44
N ALA A 208 5.80 3.70 3.75
CA ALA A 208 6.22 4.11 5.08
C ALA A 208 5.55 5.44 5.53
N LEU A 209 5.40 6.41 4.64
CA LEU A 209 4.67 7.66 4.93
C LEU A 209 3.17 7.42 5.13
N THR A 210 2.57 6.49 4.38
CA THR A 210 1.17 6.12 4.56
C THR A 210 0.97 5.44 5.93
N GLU A 211 1.86 4.53 6.33
CA GLU A 211 1.87 3.92 7.65
C GLU A 211 2.06 4.96 8.76
N ALA A 212 3.07 5.84 8.62
CA ALA A 212 3.33 6.92 9.57
C ALA A 212 2.16 7.88 9.71
N SER A 213 1.30 7.99 8.69
CA SER A 213 0.06 8.75 8.78
C SER A 213 -1.03 8.05 9.61
N GLY A 214 -0.85 6.78 9.98
CA GLY A 214 -1.83 5.96 10.68
C GLY A 214 -2.93 5.41 9.78
N GLN A 215 -2.73 5.37 8.47
CA GLN A 215 -3.64 4.76 7.51
C GLN A 215 -3.24 3.31 7.21
N ALA A 216 -4.22 2.49 6.86
CA ALA A 216 -3.95 1.13 6.40
C ALA A 216 -3.12 1.16 5.12
N THR A 217 -2.09 0.32 5.07
CA THR A 217 -1.18 0.19 3.94
C THR A 217 -0.60 -1.21 3.90
N GLN A 218 0.15 -1.55 2.85
CA GLN A 218 0.81 -2.83 2.71
C GLN A 218 2.21 -2.76 3.34
N ARG A 219 2.62 -3.87 3.96
CA ARG A 219 3.98 -4.05 4.47
C ARG A 219 4.94 -4.35 3.33
N TYR A 220 6.22 -4.07 3.51
CA TYR A 220 7.23 -4.32 2.50
C TYR A 220 8.58 -4.73 3.13
N ALA A 221 9.40 -5.40 2.34
CA ALA A 221 10.79 -5.71 2.66
C ALA A 221 11.66 -5.61 1.40
N TYR A 222 12.95 -5.38 1.57
CA TYR A 222 13.88 -5.43 0.44
C TYR A 222 14.43 -6.84 0.23
N THR A 223 14.84 -7.11 -1.01
CA THR A 223 15.49 -8.38 -1.35
C THR A 223 16.60 -8.20 -2.37
N THR A 224 17.65 -9.02 -2.23
CA THR A 224 18.49 -9.39 -3.35
C THR A 224 17.87 -10.60 -4.04
N TYR A 225 17.48 -10.44 -5.29
CA TYR A 225 16.67 -11.38 -6.05
C TYR A 225 17.40 -11.93 -7.27
N SER A 226 17.30 -13.24 -7.52
CA SER A 226 17.83 -13.88 -8.73
C SER A 226 16.89 -14.97 -9.25
N VAL A 227 17.02 -15.31 -10.53
CA VAL A 227 16.26 -16.35 -11.21
C VAL A 227 17.22 -17.29 -11.92
N ASN A 228 17.05 -18.61 -11.71
CA ASN A 228 17.87 -19.65 -12.38
C ASN A 228 19.38 -19.37 -12.33
N GLY A 229 19.84 -18.71 -11.23
CA GLY A 229 21.24 -18.34 -11.06
C GLY A 229 21.69 -17.12 -11.88
N SER A 230 20.75 -16.25 -12.30
CA SER A 230 21.07 -14.96 -12.92
C SER A 230 21.83 -14.01 -11.99
N ALA A 231 22.32 -12.90 -12.53
CA ALA A 231 22.84 -11.78 -11.74
C ALA A 231 21.76 -11.25 -10.77
N SER A 232 22.19 -10.88 -9.57
CA SER A 232 21.29 -10.43 -8.51
C SER A 232 20.72 -9.04 -8.80
N GLN A 233 19.49 -8.82 -8.43
CA GLN A 233 18.82 -7.52 -8.50
C GLN A 233 18.26 -7.11 -7.14
N THR A 234 18.38 -5.84 -6.81
CA THR A 234 17.67 -5.28 -5.66
C THR A 234 16.21 -5.05 -6.03
N ARG A 235 15.30 -5.64 -5.26
CA ARG A 235 13.86 -5.58 -5.51
C ARG A 235 13.11 -5.28 -4.22
N LEU A 236 11.90 -4.76 -4.36
CA LEU A 236 10.94 -4.60 -3.27
C LEU A 236 9.97 -5.77 -3.29
N LEU A 237 9.81 -6.44 -2.16
CA LEU A 237 8.72 -7.37 -1.88
C LEU A 237 7.64 -6.58 -1.14
N VAL A 238 6.42 -6.62 -1.64
CA VAL A 238 5.26 -5.97 -1.01
C VAL A 238 4.24 -7.04 -0.68
N GLU A 239 3.66 -6.96 0.50
CA GLU A 239 2.53 -7.78 0.90
C GLU A 239 1.42 -7.68 -0.17
N ASN A 240 0.97 -8.82 -0.66
CA ASN A 240 -0.15 -8.82 -1.59
C ASN A 240 -1.45 -8.90 -0.79
N PRO A 241 -2.35 -7.89 -0.89
CA PRO A 241 -3.62 -7.96 -0.21
C PRO A 241 -4.45 -9.17 -0.65
N ASP A 242 -4.69 -10.05 0.30
CA ASP A 242 -5.49 -11.28 0.22
C ASP A 242 -6.43 -11.38 1.43
N GLU A 243 -7.01 -12.54 1.68
CA GLU A 243 -7.87 -12.78 2.84
C GLU A 243 -7.13 -12.55 4.16
N THR A 244 -5.87 -13.02 4.27
CA THR A 244 -5.05 -12.83 5.49
C THR A 244 -4.79 -11.35 5.78
N TYR A 245 -4.48 -10.57 4.73
CA TYR A 245 -4.35 -9.12 4.84
C TYR A 245 -5.67 -8.49 5.28
N ALA A 246 -6.80 -8.87 4.64
CA ALA A 246 -8.12 -8.35 4.99
C ALA A 246 -8.48 -8.62 6.46
N ASP A 247 -8.19 -9.82 6.97
CA ASP A 247 -8.43 -10.21 8.36
C ASP A 247 -7.53 -9.45 9.36
N SER A 248 -6.41 -8.90 8.91
CA SER A 248 -5.53 -8.06 9.73
C SER A 248 -5.97 -6.61 9.83
N LEU A 249 -6.89 -6.17 8.95
CA LEU A 249 -7.39 -4.80 8.93
C LEU A 249 -8.49 -4.58 9.95
N PHE A 250 -8.44 -3.47 10.67
CA PHE A 250 -9.54 -2.97 11.49
C PHE A 250 -10.23 -4.05 12.34
N ASP A 251 -9.45 -4.92 12.99
CA ASP A 251 -9.92 -6.09 13.76
C ASP A 251 -10.71 -7.13 12.94
N GLY A 252 -10.55 -7.14 11.60
CA GLY A 252 -11.12 -8.14 10.69
C GLY A 252 -12.62 -8.07 10.47
N ALA A 253 -13.30 -7.02 10.96
CA ALA A 253 -14.77 -6.91 10.92
C ALA A 253 -15.30 -6.29 9.63
N GLY A 254 -14.79 -6.67 8.46
CA GLY A 254 -15.23 -6.08 7.19
C GLY A 254 -14.92 -6.90 5.96
N VAL A 255 -15.26 -6.34 4.81
CA VAL A 255 -15.04 -6.95 3.49
C VAL A 255 -14.08 -6.08 2.68
N LEU A 256 -13.07 -6.73 2.11
CA LEU A 256 -12.07 -6.08 1.26
C LEU A 256 -12.37 -6.36 -0.20
N TYR A 257 -12.50 -5.29 -0.98
CA TYR A 257 -12.69 -5.36 -2.42
C TYR A 257 -11.55 -4.67 -3.15
N LYS A 258 -10.98 -5.35 -4.12
CA LYS A 258 -9.96 -4.79 -4.99
C LYS A 258 -10.59 -4.17 -6.23
N SER A 259 -10.27 -2.92 -6.53
CA SER A 259 -10.59 -2.31 -7.82
C SER A 259 -9.75 -2.94 -8.94
N ASP A 260 -10.36 -3.28 -10.06
CA ASP A 260 -9.66 -3.64 -11.29
C ASP A 260 -9.22 -2.39 -12.05
N ALA A 261 -8.13 -2.47 -12.80
CA ALA A 261 -7.61 -1.35 -13.58
C ALA A 261 -8.55 -0.92 -14.73
N GLU A 262 -9.49 -1.78 -15.13
CA GLU A 262 -10.51 -1.49 -16.13
C GLU A 262 -11.83 -1.06 -15.49
N SER A 263 -11.90 -0.98 -14.15
CA SER A 263 -13.10 -0.60 -13.43
C SER A 263 -13.53 0.84 -13.73
N SER A 264 -14.81 1.07 -13.50
CA SER A 264 -15.42 2.41 -13.55
C SER A 264 -16.16 2.60 -12.24
N PHE A 265 -15.87 3.66 -11.51
CA PHE A 265 -16.54 3.97 -10.24
C PHE A 265 -17.89 4.64 -10.49
N THR A 266 -18.77 3.94 -11.23
CA THR A 266 -20.08 4.43 -11.67
C THR A 266 -21.16 3.36 -11.52
N TYR A 267 -22.40 3.78 -11.25
CA TYR A 267 -23.55 2.87 -11.22
C TYR A 267 -23.91 2.39 -12.63
N GLN A 268 -24.06 1.09 -12.80
CA GLN A 268 -24.34 0.42 -14.08
C GLN A 268 -25.56 -0.50 -14.01
N GLY A 269 -26.44 -0.32 -13.04
CA GLY A 269 -27.62 -1.16 -12.81
C GLY A 269 -27.47 -2.09 -11.62
N GLU A 270 -28.46 -2.95 -11.40
CA GLU A 270 -28.56 -3.83 -10.21
C GLU A 270 -27.92 -5.20 -10.40
N ASP A 271 -27.38 -5.50 -11.59
CA ASP A 271 -26.79 -6.82 -11.88
C ASP A 271 -25.38 -6.91 -11.31
N LEU A 272 -25.21 -7.70 -10.24
CA LEU A 272 -23.92 -7.88 -9.56
C LEU A 272 -22.83 -8.44 -10.49
N ALA A 273 -23.18 -9.26 -11.48
CA ALA A 273 -22.21 -9.82 -12.42
C ALA A 273 -21.47 -8.72 -13.20
N THR A 274 -22.09 -7.55 -13.42
CA THR A 274 -21.44 -6.39 -14.05
C THR A 274 -20.31 -5.83 -13.18
N TYR A 275 -20.42 -5.97 -11.87
CA TYR A 275 -19.45 -5.42 -10.91
C TYR A 275 -18.37 -6.43 -10.51
N GLU A 276 -18.60 -7.73 -10.67
CA GLU A 276 -17.59 -8.78 -10.42
C GLU A 276 -16.35 -8.63 -11.31
N GLU A 277 -16.51 -8.07 -12.52
CA GLU A 277 -15.41 -7.74 -13.43
C GLU A 277 -14.67 -6.45 -13.02
N GLN A 278 -15.25 -5.64 -12.13
CA GLN A 278 -14.73 -4.34 -11.73
C GLN A 278 -14.17 -4.33 -10.31
N PHE A 279 -14.75 -5.13 -9.43
CA PHE A 279 -14.37 -5.22 -8.01
C PHE A 279 -14.24 -6.67 -7.61
N LYS A 280 -13.03 -7.10 -7.33
CA LYS A 280 -12.79 -8.45 -6.82
C LYS A 280 -12.95 -8.44 -5.30
N GLN A 281 -13.90 -9.20 -4.77
CA GLN A 281 -14.00 -9.50 -3.34
C GLN A 281 -12.84 -10.41 -2.93
N LEU A 282 -12.18 -10.15 -1.80
CA LEU A 282 -10.98 -10.85 -1.37
C LEU A 282 -11.16 -11.71 -0.11
N ASN A 283 -12.23 -11.48 0.63
CA ASN A 283 -12.57 -12.27 1.82
C ASN A 283 -14.10 -12.37 1.96
N ARG A 284 -14.56 -13.28 2.80
CA ARG A 284 -15.98 -13.49 3.13
C ARG A 284 -16.88 -13.75 1.91
N GLU A 285 -16.37 -14.34 0.85
CA GLU A 285 -17.12 -14.63 -0.39
C GLU A 285 -18.34 -15.55 -0.14
N ASP A 286 -18.32 -16.34 0.95
CA ASP A 286 -19.43 -17.24 1.32
C ASP A 286 -20.60 -16.52 2.05
N THR A 287 -20.39 -15.33 2.59
CA THR A 287 -21.34 -14.63 3.47
C THR A 287 -21.71 -13.23 3.03
N GLU A 288 -20.86 -12.59 2.24
CA GLU A 288 -20.98 -11.20 1.79
C GLU A 288 -20.87 -11.14 0.26
N ASP A 289 -21.28 -10.03 -0.32
CA ASP A 289 -21.23 -9.81 -1.77
C ASP A 289 -20.94 -8.34 -2.13
N LEU A 290 -21.21 -7.94 -3.38
CA LEU A 290 -20.95 -6.59 -3.91
C LEU A 290 -22.11 -5.59 -3.68
N HIS A 291 -23.22 -5.99 -3.03
CA HIS A 291 -24.33 -5.06 -2.80
C HIS A 291 -23.92 -3.76 -2.10
N PRO A 292 -23.06 -3.75 -1.06
CA PRO A 292 -22.65 -2.49 -0.45
C PRO A 292 -22.02 -1.48 -1.42
N ILE A 293 -21.25 -1.98 -2.39
CA ILE A 293 -20.64 -1.14 -3.42
C ILE A 293 -21.70 -0.66 -4.42
N VAL A 294 -22.56 -1.55 -4.89
CA VAL A 294 -23.61 -1.23 -5.88
C VAL A 294 -24.58 -0.21 -5.31
N ASP A 295 -25.06 -0.39 -4.08
CA ASP A 295 -25.95 0.52 -3.40
C ASP A 295 -25.31 1.91 -3.20
N PHE A 296 -24.05 1.93 -2.81
CA PHE A 296 -23.30 3.19 -2.70
C PHE A 296 -23.15 3.89 -4.05
N LEU A 297 -22.76 3.19 -5.10
CA LEU A 297 -22.62 3.77 -6.45
C LEU A 297 -23.94 4.28 -6.99
N LYS A 298 -25.06 3.59 -6.72
CA LYS A 298 -26.40 4.02 -7.05
C LYS A 298 -26.72 5.34 -6.36
N TRP A 299 -26.60 5.36 -5.03
CA TRP A 299 -26.83 6.58 -4.25
C TRP A 299 -25.94 7.73 -4.73
N LEU A 300 -24.64 7.47 -4.96
CA LEU A 300 -23.69 8.49 -5.43
C LEU A 300 -24.11 9.10 -6.79
N SER A 301 -24.68 8.28 -7.67
CA SER A 301 -25.12 8.71 -8.99
C SER A 301 -26.43 9.50 -8.99
N GLU A 302 -27.31 9.24 -8.01
CA GLU A 302 -28.65 9.82 -7.92
C GLU A 302 -28.70 11.05 -7.00
N ALA A 303 -27.80 11.13 -6.00
CA ALA A 303 -27.81 12.20 -5.01
C ALA A 303 -27.48 13.57 -5.63
N SER A 304 -28.30 14.58 -5.35
CA SER A 304 -27.96 15.99 -5.57
C SER A 304 -26.77 16.42 -4.73
N ASP A 305 -26.21 17.61 -4.97
CA ASP A 305 -25.08 18.09 -4.17
C ASP A 305 -25.47 18.33 -2.70
N GLU A 306 -26.69 18.80 -2.44
CA GLU A 306 -27.21 18.96 -1.08
C GLU A 306 -27.40 17.61 -0.38
N GLU A 307 -27.89 16.59 -1.09
CA GLU A 307 -28.04 15.23 -0.56
C GLU A 307 -26.70 14.57 -0.34
N PHE A 308 -25.71 14.81 -1.23
CA PHE A 308 -24.35 14.34 -1.06
C PHE A 308 -23.70 14.94 0.20
N ASP A 309 -23.81 16.25 0.39
CA ASP A 309 -23.26 16.93 1.57
C ASP A 309 -23.90 16.45 2.89
N ALA A 310 -25.19 16.16 2.87
CA ALA A 310 -25.92 15.69 4.04
C ALA A 310 -25.76 14.20 4.32
N GLY A 311 -25.54 13.38 3.27
CA GLY A 311 -25.67 11.93 3.35
C GLY A 311 -24.37 11.13 3.20
N LEU A 312 -23.27 11.69 2.70
CA LEU A 312 -22.04 10.96 2.44
C LEU A 312 -21.51 10.20 3.67
N ALA A 313 -21.63 10.82 4.84
CA ALA A 313 -21.16 10.22 6.11
C ALA A 313 -21.94 8.94 6.53
N ASN A 314 -23.05 8.61 5.86
CA ASN A 314 -23.75 7.34 6.07
C ASN A 314 -23.13 6.19 5.23
N TRP A 315 -22.35 6.51 4.21
CA TRP A 315 -21.77 5.57 3.26
C TRP A 315 -20.26 5.44 3.37
N VAL A 316 -19.60 6.53 3.71
CA VAL A 316 -18.14 6.62 3.71
C VAL A 316 -17.67 7.11 5.07
N ASP A 317 -16.57 6.56 5.55
CA ASP A 317 -15.81 7.19 6.64
C ASP A 317 -15.15 8.46 6.10
N VAL A 318 -15.81 9.60 6.34
CA VAL A 318 -15.44 10.90 5.78
C VAL A 318 -14.07 11.36 6.25
N ASP A 319 -13.71 11.08 7.51
CA ASP A 319 -12.41 11.47 8.07
C ASP A 319 -11.29 10.60 7.47
N SER A 320 -11.53 9.29 7.33
CA SER A 320 -10.61 8.38 6.63
C SER A 320 -10.43 8.79 5.18
N PHE A 321 -11.51 9.14 4.47
CA PHE A 321 -11.45 9.56 3.08
C PHE A 321 -10.70 10.89 2.90
N ALA A 322 -10.91 11.86 3.79
CA ALA A 322 -10.18 13.13 3.79
C ALA A 322 -8.68 12.91 3.96
N ARG A 323 -8.29 12.01 4.87
CA ARG A 323 -6.89 11.62 5.09
C ARG A 323 -6.29 10.92 3.87
N TYR A 324 -7.03 9.98 3.27
CA TYR A 324 -6.62 9.33 2.03
C TYR A 324 -6.37 10.34 0.91
N ALA A 325 -7.33 11.21 0.60
CA ALA A 325 -7.20 12.22 -0.45
C ALA A 325 -6.03 13.18 -0.18
N ALA A 326 -5.85 13.61 1.08
CA ALA A 326 -4.74 14.45 1.48
C ALA A 326 -3.38 13.73 1.33
N THR A 327 -3.29 12.46 1.72
CA THR A 327 -2.06 11.67 1.57
C THR A 327 -1.69 11.50 0.10
N MET A 328 -2.64 11.18 -0.77
CA MET A 328 -2.38 11.05 -2.21
C MET A 328 -1.85 12.36 -2.82
N ASN A 329 -2.39 13.51 -2.41
CA ASN A 329 -1.85 14.80 -2.84
C ASN A 329 -0.48 15.09 -2.22
N LEU A 330 -0.25 14.84 -0.91
CA LEU A 330 1.03 15.01 -0.24
C LEU A 330 2.14 14.19 -0.89
N LEU A 331 1.85 12.96 -1.27
CA LEU A 331 2.75 12.06 -2.00
C LEU A 331 2.89 12.41 -3.48
N VAL A 332 2.11 13.38 -3.99
CA VAL A 332 2.04 13.68 -5.43
C VAL A 332 1.82 12.40 -6.24
N ASN A 333 0.88 11.56 -5.79
CA ASN A 333 0.50 10.33 -6.46
C ASN A 333 -0.66 10.59 -7.44
N GLY A 334 -0.36 10.64 -8.73
CA GLY A 334 -1.35 10.88 -9.79
C GLY A 334 -2.05 9.62 -10.31
N ASP A 335 -1.73 8.45 -9.74
CA ASP A 335 -2.32 7.16 -10.10
C ASP A 335 -3.07 6.53 -8.92
N ASP A 336 -3.82 7.35 -8.22
CA ASP A 336 -4.69 6.93 -7.12
C ASP A 336 -6.05 6.40 -7.62
N MET A 337 -7.09 6.44 -6.79
CA MET A 337 -8.45 6.00 -7.16
C MET A 337 -9.07 6.76 -8.33
N ALA A 338 -8.58 7.96 -8.64
CA ALA A 338 -9.02 8.78 -9.77
C ALA A 338 -8.04 8.70 -10.95
N GLY A 339 -6.92 8.02 -10.78
CA GLY A 339 -5.91 7.81 -11.80
C GLY A 339 -6.28 6.69 -12.78
N PRO A 340 -5.56 6.57 -13.88
CA PRO A 340 -5.86 5.57 -14.93
C PRO A 340 -5.62 4.12 -14.49
N GLY A 341 -4.85 3.88 -13.41
CA GLY A 341 -4.58 2.55 -12.87
C GLY A 341 -5.65 2.06 -11.90
N GLN A 342 -6.55 2.92 -11.46
CA GLN A 342 -7.57 2.58 -10.45
C GLN A 342 -6.95 1.87 -9.22
N ASN A 343 -5.88 2.47 -8.67
CA ASN A 343 -5.02 1.84 -7.67
C ASN A 343 -5.55 2.04 -6.25
N TYR A 344 -6.58 1.27 -5.88
CA TYR A 344 -7.16 1.29 -4.54
C TYR A 344 -7.86 -0.02 -4.20
N TYR A 345 -8.11 -0.19 -2.89
CA TYR A 345 -9.05 -1.15 -2.33
C TYR A 345 -10.17 -0.39 -1.62
N LEU A 346 -11.35 -1.02 -1.55
CA LEU A 346 -12.46 -0.59 -0.72
C LEU A 346 -12.56 -1.52 0.48
N TRP A 347 -12.57 -0.96 1.67
CA TRP A 347 -12.92 -1.66 2.90
C TRP A 347 -14.32 -1.29 3.30
N TYR A 348 -15.22 -2.28 3.36
CA TYR A 348 -16.56 -2.10 3.88
C TYR A 348 -16.65 -2.67 5.29
N ASP A 349 -16.78 -1.81 6.27
CA ASP A 349 -16.89 -2.16 7.67
C ASP A 349 -18.32 -2.65 7.98
N LEU A 350 -18.44 -3.87 8.48
CA LEU A 350 -19.74 -4.52 8.74
C LEU A 350 -20.48 -3.97 9.95
N GLU A 351 -19.79 -3.36 10.90
CA GLU A 351 -20.40 -2.75 12.08
C GLU A 351 -20.96 -1.37 11.75
N THR A 352 -20.17 -0.52 11.14
CA THR A 352 -20.54 0.86 10.83
C THR A 352 -21.26 1.00 9.49
N GLN A 353 -21.18 -0.01 8.62
CA GLN A 353 -21.69 -0.03 7.24
C GLN A 353 -21.11 1.11 6.38
N LYS A 354 -19.84 1.44 6.60
CA LYS A 354 -19.14 2.51 5.86
C LYS A 354 -17.98 1.97 5.06
N ILE A 355 -17.70 2.67 3.98
CA ILE A 355 -16.59 2.40 3.09
C ILE A 355 -15.40 3.28 3.47
N SER A 356 -14.22 2.67 3.55
CA SER A 356 -12.91 3.35 3.59
C SER A 356 -12.10 2.98 2.37
N ILE A 357 -11.19 3.88 1.97
CA ILE A 357 -10.31 3.66 0.81
C ILE A 357 -8.91 3.33 1.30
N ILE A 358 -8.31 2.27 0.76
CA ILE A 358 -6.93 1.87 1.04
C ILE A 358 -6.13 2.04 -0.25
N SER A 359 -5.00 2.73 -0.17
CA SER A 359 -4.12 2.97 -1.30
C SER A 359 -3.41 1.68 -1.75
N TRP A 360 -3.12 1.61 -3.05
CA TRP A 360 -2.38 0.52 -3.67
C TRP A 360 -1.45 1.05 -4.76
N ASP A 361 -0.35 0.32 -5.04
CA ASP A 361 0.58 0.59 -6.15
C ASP A 361 1.14 2.02 -6.14
N LEU A 362 1.81 2.38 -5.04
CA LEU A 362 2.36 3.73 -4.82
C LEU A 362 3.68 3.99 -5.57
N ASN A 363 4.02 3.18 -6.56
CA ASN A 363 5.27 3.25 -7.31
C ASN A 363 5.46 4.56 -8.11
N LEU A 364 4.37 5.27 -8.42
CA LEU A 364 4.38 6.56 -9.09
C LEU A 364 4.33 7.75 -8.13
N ALA A 365 4.33 7.52 -6.83
CA ALA A 365 4.43 8.58 -5.83
C ALA A 365 5.75 9.37 -5.97
N MET A 366 5.72 10.65 -5.67
CA MET A 366 6.88 11.56 -5.66
C MET A 366 7.58 11.69 -7.02
N THR A 367 6.89 11.43 -8.12
CA THR A 367 7.42 11.59 -9.48
C THR A 367 6.89 12.84 -10.21
N GLY A 368 5.92 13.54 -9.62
CA GLY A 368 5.29 14.73 -10.18
C GLY A 368 5.87 16.06 -9.67
N ASN A 369 5.05 17.11 -9.74
CA ASN A 369 5.43 18.45 -9.31
C ASN A 369 5.42 18.57 -7.76
N ALA A 370 6.58 18.66 -7.14
CA ALA A 370 6.73 18.83 -5.70
C ALA A 370 6.05 20.09 -5.14
N THR A 371 5.82 21.12 -5.97
CA THR A 371 5.20 22.39 -5.55
C THR A 371 3.69 22.44 -5.75
N ALA A 372 3.07 21.32 -6.15
CA ALA A 372 1.62 21.24 -6.34
C ALA A 372 0.87 21.65 -5.05
N SER A 373 -0.14 22.52 -5.20
CA SER A 373 -0.92 23.00 -4.05
C SER A 373 -1.88 21.92 -3.51
N PRO A 374 -2.38 22.07 -2.27
CA PRO A 374 -3.39 21.16 -1.72
C PRO A 374 -4.65 21.04 -2.58
N ASP A 375 -5.00 22.08 -3.32
CA ASP A 375 -6.19 22.14 -4.18
C ASP A 375 -5.91 21.72 -5.63
N GLN A 376 -4.65 21.47 -5.94
CA GLN A 376 -4.28 21.10 -7.30
C GLN A 376 -4.51 19.60 -7.52
N GLU A 377 -5.22 19.26 -8.57
CA GLU A 377 -5.30 17.88 -9.02
C GLU A 377 -3.91 17.39 -9.45
N VAL A 378 -3.51 16.27 -8.87
CA VAL A 378 -2.26 15.59 -9.22
C VAL A 378 -2.55 14.57 -10.31
N SER A 379 -1.81 14.62 -11.42
CA SER A 379 -1.96 13.70 -12.53
C SER A 379 -0.60 13.14 -12.96
N ILE A 380 -0.63 11.94 -13.54
CA ILE A 380 0.58 11.31 -14.10
C ILE A 380 1.13 12.21 -15.21
N GLY A 381 2.44 12.44 -15.19
CA GLY A 381 3.15 13.11 -16.29
C GLY A 381 3.38 14.60 -16.14
N GLY A 382 3.14 15.20 -14.98
CA GLY A 382 3.61 16.56 -14.66
C GLY A 382 3.07 17.67 -15.57
N GLY A 383 2.04 17.42 -16.35
CA GLY A 383 1.33 18.44 -17.10
C GLY A 383 0.67 19.41 -16.13
N GLY A 384 1.27 20.59 -15.99
CA GLY A 384 0.83 21.64 -15.07
C GLY A 384 -0.68 21.80 -15.10
N GLY A 385 -1.27 21.76 -13.90
CA GLY A 385 -2.69 21.89 -13.70
C GLY A 385 -3.25 23.05 -14.53
N ARG A 386 -4.32 22.78 -15.25
CA ARG A 386 -5.15 23.85 -15.80
C ARG A 386 -5.75 24.57 -14.60
N ASP A 387 -5.31 25.80 -14.45
CA ASP A 387 -5.88 26.78 -13.54
C ASP A 387 -7.41 26.69 -13.58
N GLY A 388 -8.04 26.61 -12.41
CA GLY A 388 -9.44 26.30 -12.16
C GLY A 388 -10.46 26.90 -13.14
N GLY A 389 -10.59 26.32 -14.31
CA GLY A 389 -11.63 26.64 -15.29
C GLY A 389 -12.84 25.76 -15.07
N LYS A 390 -13.93 26.34 -14.59
CA LYS A 390 -15.27 25.73 -14.59
C LYS A 390 -15.57 25.13 -15.97
N GLY A 391 -15.63 23.83 -16.08
CA GLY A 391 -16.02 23.14 -17.29
C GLY A 391 -15.50 21.72 -17.36
N GLY A 392 -15.88 20.86 -16.41
CA GLY A 392 -15.70 19.42 -16.49
C GLY A 392 -16.64 18.84 -17.53
N GLY A 393 -16.22 18.82 -18.79
CA GLY A 393 -16.80 17.91 -19.76
C GLY A 393 -16.21 16.54 -19.50
N MET A 394 -17.06 15.52 -19.23
CA MET A 394 -16.67 14.12 -19.29
C MET A 394 -15.80 13.90 -20.54
N ARG A 395 -14.53 13.62 -20.34
CA ARG A 395 -13.71 13.04 -21.39
C ARG A 395 -14.04 11.55 -21.44
N ASP A 396 -14.51 11.08 -22.57
CA ASP A 396 -14.52 9.65 -22.91
C ASP A 396 -13.09 9.11 -22.81
N GLY A 397 -12.70 8.57 -21.64
CA GLY A 397 -11.39 7.95 -21.47
C GLY A 397 -10.93 7.94 -20.02
N LYS A 398 -10.97 6.80 -19.37
CA LYS A 398 -10.28 6.33 -18.17
C LYS A 398 -9.54 7.42 -17.35
N GLY A 399 -10.15 7.87 -16.30
CA GLY A 399 -9.66 8.85 -15.33
C GLY A 399 -10.78 9.71 -14.79
N GLY A 400 -10.75 9.96 -13.49
CA GLY A 400 -11.80 10.63 -12.74
C GLY A 400 -12.51 9.66 -11.79
N ASN A 401 -12.96 10.19 -10.66
CA ASN A 401 -13.73 9.44 -9.68
C ASN A 401 -14.76 10.37 -9.04
N ALA A 402 -16.04 10.06 -9.26
CA ALA A 402 -17.14 10.91 -8.84
C ALA A 402 -17.16 11.18 -7.33
N LEU A 403 -16.77 10.22 -6.49
CA LEU A 403 -16.66 10.43 -5.05
C LEU A 403 -15.58 11.48 -4.73
N LYS A 404 -14.38 11.30 -5.25
CA LYS A 404 -13.25 12.20 -4.99
C LYS A 404 -13.51 13.61 -5.54
N GLU A 405 -14.04 13.70 -6.75
CA GLU A 405 -14.37 14.98 -7.39
C GLU A 405 -15.42 15.76 -6.59
N ARG A 406 -16.54 15.12 -6.23
CA ARG A 406 -17.61 15.75 -5.46
C ARG A 406 -17.16 16.11 -4.04
N PHE A 407 -16.37 15.23 -3.40
CA PHE A 407 -15.83 15.49 -2.07
C PHE A 407 -14.94 16.73 -2.05
N LEU A 408 -14.02 16.85 -2.99
CA LEU A 408 -13.10 18.00 -3.07
C LEU A 408 -13.79 19.28 -3.58
N ALA A 409 -14.93 19.17 -4.28
CA ALA A 409 -15.71 20.33 -4.72
C ALA A 409 -16.68 20.84 -3.64
N SER A 410 -17.07 20.01 -2.68
CA SER A 410 -18.02 20.38 -1.63
C SER A 410 -17.39 21.29 -0.59
N ALA A 411 -18.04 22.43 -0.30
CA ALA A 411 -17.61 23.35 0.76
C ALA A 411 -17.64 22.69 2.15
N THR A 412 -18.55 21.75 2.37
CA THR A 412 -18.69 20.99 3.61
C THR A 412 -17.47 20.12 3.86
N PHE A 413 -17.04 19.35 2.85
CA PHE A 413 -15.92 18.42 2.98
C PHE A 413 -14.56 19.06 2.76
N GLN A 414 -14.48 20.19 2.09
CA GLN A 414 -13.24 20.97 1.97
C GLN A 414 -12.65 21.37 3.33
N ALA A 415 -13.48 21.72 4.30
CA ALA A 415 -13.00 22.08 5.64
C ALA A 415 -12.36 20.88 6.34
N ILE A 416 -12.96 19.68 6.21
CA ILE A 416 -12.44 18.42 6.75
C ILE A 416 -11.13 18.04 6.04
N TYR A 417 -11.13 18.09 4.70
CA TYR A 417 -9.93 17.84 3.89
C TYR A 417 -8.77 18.76 4.28
N ARG A 418 -9.00 20.07 4.38
CA ARG A 418 -7.95 21.04 4.74
C ARG A 418 -7.40 20.80 6.14
N THR A 419 -8.26 20.44 7.09
CA THR A 419 -7.84 20.10 8.45
C THR A 419 -6.97 18.84 8.45
N ALA A 420 -7.39 17.79 7.77
CA ALA A 420 -6.63 16.56 7.61
C ALA A 420 -5.28 16.82 6.90
N TYR A 421 -5.31 17.62 5.83
CA TYR A 421 -4.13 17.97 5.06
C TYR A 421 -3.07 18.70 5.90
N ALA A 422 -3.48 19.72 6.67
CA ALA A 422 -2.58 20.48 7.53
C ALA A 422 -1.95 19.58 8.62
N ALA A 423 -2.76 18.72 9.24
CA ALA A 423 -2.29 17.79 10.26
C ALA A 423 -1.28 16.78 9.68
N LEU A 424 -1.57 16.21 8.51
CA LEU A 424 -0.69 15.26 7.83
C LEU A 424 0.59 15.93 7.29
N TYR A 425 0.49 17.15 6.77
CA TYR A 425 1.69 17.91 6.40
C TYR A 425 2.64 18.07 7.58
N GLU A 426 2.13 18.53 8.73
CA GLU A 426 2.96 18.71 9.92
C GLU A 426 3.54 17.36 10.39
N GLN A 427 2.72 16.31 10.42
CA GLN A 427 3.13 14.97 10.83
C GLN A 427 4.21 14.37 9.94
N LEU A 428 4.12 14.51 8.63
CA LEU A 428 4.95 13.79 7.66
C LEU A 428 6.12 14.64 7.12
N TYR A 429 5.89 15.93 6.87
CA TYR A 429 6.87 16.82 6.25
C TYR A 429 7.40 17.88 7.20
N GLY A 430 6.54 18.61 7.89
CA GLY A 430 6.91 19.68 8.81
C GLY A 430 7.76 19.20 9.99
N SER A 431 7.48 18.00 10.50
CA SER A 431 8.25 17.34 11.57
C SER A 431 9.63 16.82 11.12
N GLY A 432 9.84 16.64 9.81
CA GLY A 432 11.03 15.95 9.26
C GLY A 432 10.90 14.43 9.19
N THR A 433 9.73 13.85 9.42
CA THR A 433 9.49 12.39 9.35
C THR A 433 9.86 11.82 7.98
N ALA A 434 9.51 12.53 6.87
CA ALA A 434 9.86 12.07 5.52
C ALA A 434 11.37 11.98 5.27
N ASP A 435 12.15 12.95 5.76
CA ASP A 435 13.61 12.90 5.67
C ASP A 435 14.19 11.74 6.49
N ALA A 436 13.66 11.51 7.70
CA ALA A 436 14.11 10.42 8.57
C ALA A 436 13.81 9.06 7.95
N LEU A 437 12.58 8.82 7.50
CA LEU A 437 12.19 7.57 6.83
C LEU A 437 13.01 7.32 5.56
N LEU A 438 13.25 8.35 4.73
CA LEU A 438 14.12 8.18 3.56
C LEU A 438 15.54 7.76 3.95
N GLN A 439 16.09 8.32 5.02
CA GLN A 439 17.41 7.96 5.51
C GLN A 439 17.43 6.51 5.99
N ASP A 440 16.47 6.10 6.80
CA ASP A 440 16.36 4.75 7.36
C ASP A 440 16.21 3.72 6.23
N ILE A 441 15.27 3.94 5.30
CA ILE A 441 15.07 3.10 4.12
C ILE A 441 16.37 3.00 3.30
N THR A 442 17.05 4.12 3.02
CA THR A 442 18.26 4.11 2.22
C THR A 442 19.39 3.27 2.86
N THR A 443 19.45 3.21 4.18
CA THR A 443 20.44 2.38 4.89
C THR A 443 20.10 0.88 4.87
N THR A 444 18.82 0.54 4.70
CA THR A 444 18.32 -0.85 4.66
C THR A 444 18.44 -1.48 3.26
N VAL A 445 18.35 -0.67 2.19
CA VAL A 445 18.38 -1.19 0.81
C VAL A 445 19.68 -1.90 0.50
N PRO A 446 19.66 -3.21 0.15
CA PRO A 446 20.86 -3.96 -0.20
C PRO A 446 21.36 -3.52 -1.59
N THR A 447 22.67 -3.50 -1.76
CA THR A 447 23.28 -3.41 -3.10
C THR A 447 23.27 -4.77 -3.79
N SER A 448 23.33 -4.78 -5.12
CA SER A 448 23.30 -5.98 -5.95
C SER A 448 24.07 -5.74 -7.25
N ASP A 449 24.09 -6.73 -8.14
CA ASP A 449 24.75 -6.58 -9.43
C ASP A 449 24.13 -5.47 -10.30
N ASN A 450 22.84 -5.16 -10.11
CA ASN A 450 22.14 -4.09 -10.85
C ASN A 450 21.99 -2.76 -10.08
N LEU A 451 22.33 -2.71 -8.79
CA LEU A 451 22.21 -1.50 -7.98
C LEU A 451 23.48 -1.25 -7.14
N THR A 452 24.28 -0.32 -7.58
CA THR A 452 25.46 0.12 -6.83
C THR A 452 25.11 1.12 -5.72
N ALA A 453 25.96 1.24 -4.71
CA ALA A 453 25.79 2.26 -3.67
C ALA A 453 25.74 3.71 -4.22
N ALA A 454 26.44 3.98 -5.31
CA ALA A 454 26.40 5.29 -5.97
C ALA A 454 25.05 5.59 -6.63
N GLN A 455 24.45 4.60 -7.30
CA GLN A 455 23.12 4.73 -7.90
C GLN A 455 22.03 4.86 -6.82
N LEU A 456 22.14 4.10 -5.74
CA LEU A 456 21.23 4.23 -4.60
C LEU A 456 21.31 5.63 -3.97
N ALA A 457 22.52 6.14 -3.77
CA ALA A 457 22.72 7.50 -3.25
C ALA A 457 22.15 8.59 -4.18
N GLU A 458 22.20 8.40 -5.48
CA GLU A 458 21.60 9.32 -6.47
C GLU A 458 20.05 9.29 -6.39
N GLN A 459 19.45 8.11 -6.29
CA GLN A 459 18.01 7.98 -6.08
C GLN A 459 17.57 8.64 -4.78
N ALA A 460 18.28 8.39 -3.67
CA ALA A 460 18.01 9.02 -2.38
C ALA A 460 18.14 10.55 -2.42
N ALA A 461 19.15 11.08 -3.11
CA ALA A 461 19.34 12.53 -3.28
C ALA A 461 18.18 13.16 -4.07
N THR A 462 17.68 12.48 -5.08
CA THR A 462 16.51 12.92 -5.87
C THR A 462 15.26 13.02 -4.99
N LEU A 463 14.95 11.99 -4.21
CA LEU A 463 13.81 12.00 -3.30
C LEU A 463 13.97 13.02 -2.16
N LYS A 464 15.18 13.18 -1.65
CA LYS A 464 15.46 14.22 -0.66
C LYS A 464 15.18 15.62 -1.18
N THR A 465 15.57 15.90 -2.43
CA THR A 465 15.25 17.17 -3.09
C THR A 465 13.75 17.35 -3.21
N PHE A 466 13.02 16.33 -3.64
CA PHE A 466 11.55 16.35 -3.69
C PHE A 466 10.94 16.68 -2.33
N ILE A 467 11.36 16.00 -1.25
CA ILE A 467 10.87 16.23 0.12
C ILE A 467 11.11 17.68 0.55
N GLN A 468 12.31 18.21 0.29
CA GLN A 468 12.67 19.60 0.66
C GLN A 468 11.82 20.62 -0.09
N GLU A 469 11.65 20.45 -1.39
CA GLU A 469 10.81 21.32 -2.23
C GLU A 469 9.34 21.24 -1.79
N ARG A 470 8.82 20.02 -1.52
CA ARG A 470 7.46 19.80 -1.06
C ARG A 470 7.21 20.47 0.27
N THR A 471 8.11 20.28 1.25
CA THR A 471 8.04 20.88 2.57
C THR A 471 8.02 22.41 2.49
N ALA A 472 8.92 22.99 1.71
CA ALA A 472 9.02 24.44 1.56
C ALA A 472 7.78 25.03 0.86
N ALA A 473 7.31 24.41 -0.21
CA ALA A 473 6.16 24.90 -0.98
C ALA A 473 4.86 24.88 -0.18
N LEU A 474 4.63 23.78 0.56
CA LEU A 474 3.40 23.61 1.35
C LEU A 474 3.35 24.48 2.61
N LYS A 475 4.50 24.78 3.20
CA LYS A 475 4.59 25.65 4.38
C LYS A 475 3.96 27.03 4.17
N GLU A 476 3.97 27.51 2.92
CA GLU A 476 3.40 28.82 2.58
C GLU A 476 1.92 28.73 2.18
N GLN A 477 1.37 27.53 2.03
CA GLN A 477 0.04 27.28 1.49
C GLN A 477 -0.95 26.69 2.52
N ILE A 478 -0.44 26.23 3.64
CA ILE A 478 -1.19 25.70 4.79
C ILE A 478 -1.13 26.71 5.93
#